data_1c55794e719ee7fbf43c2f7d536733fd
#
_entry.id   1c55794e719ee7fbf43c2f7d536733fd
#
_cell.length_a   1.000
_cell.length_b   1.000
_cell.length_c   1.000
_cell.angle_alpha   90.00
_cell.angle_beta   90.00
_cell.angle_gamma   90.00
#
_symmetry.space_group_name_H-M   'P 1'
#
loop_
_entity.id
_entity.type
_entity.pdbx_description
1 polymer ?
#
loop_
_entity_poly.entity_id
_entity_poly.type
_entity_poly.pdbx_seq_one_letter_code
_entity_poly.pdbx_strand_id
1 'polypeptide(L)'
;VDGMTAVRGAAAADLDLDLDRDLDRDLDRDLDRDLDRDRGRGPDRARGTTGVSATARIAARVDRRGGTVLPVLESDGPLALRRTRGRGDAARVMLVGAMSGPLGGDRFAVETEVGEGARLDVGSAAATIALPGQAKDEARYDVRIDVAAGGELRWLPEQLISAQGSDLAVSTRVELAAGARLVFREEQVLGRAGEEPGRLRSRLTVLLDRRPLLDQEVACGPGAPGGWDGPAVLGGHRALGQLLVVRPEFVDKLPEPRVLAETAALTPLAGPAVLVSALATDALRLRRVLDQALAELDG
;
A
#
# COMPACT_ATOMS: atom_id res chain seq x y z
N VAL A 1 9.37 -19.43 -64.28
CA VAL A 1 9.05 -20.79 -63.87
C VAL A 1 9.22 -20.79 -62.34
N ASP A 2 8.19 -20.42 -61.65
CA ASP A 2 7.33 -21.16 -60.70
C ASP A 2 8.08 -21.71 -59.48
N GLY A 3 7.72 -21.45 -58.31
CA GLY A 3 6.50 -21.16 -57.60
C GLY A 3 6.85 -21.32 -56.16
N MET A 4 6.57 -20.32 -55.31
CA MET A 4 6.76 -20.46 -53.89
C MET A 4 5.48 -20.12 -53.15
N THR A 5 4.86 -21.18 -52.72
CA THR A 5 3.60 -21.24 -52.01
C THR A 5 3.73 -20.68 -50.62
N ALA A 6 2.86 -19.76 -50.28
CA ALA A 6 2.68 -19.22 -48.93
C ALA A 6 2.17 -20.31 -47.97
N VAL A 7 2.80 -20.46 -46.83
CA VAL A 7 2.24 -21.11 -45.65
C VAL A 7 1.87 -20.05 -44.63
N ARG A 8 0.58 -19.96 -44.39
CA ARG A 8 -0.07 -19.01 -43.46
C ARG A 8 0.27 -19.33 -42.04
N GLY A 9 0.61 -18.30 -41.27
CA GLY A 9 0.52 -18.30 -39.84
C GLY A 9 -0.93 -18.29 -39.35
N ALA A 10 -1.27 -19.26 -38.56
CA ALA A 10 -2.49 -19.30 -37.77
C ALA A 10 -2.28 -20.30 -36.63
N ALA A 11 -1.49 -19.92 -35.65
CA ALA A 11 -1.35 -20.66 -34.38
C ALA A 11 -0.75 -19.83 -33.22
N ALA A 12 -0.74 -18.49 -33.28
CA ALA A 12 -0.16 -17.66 -32.22
C ALA A 12 -1.19 -16.88 -31.38
N ALA A 13 -2.47 -16.94 -31.75
CA ALA A 13 -3.50 -16.13 -31.07
C ALA A 13 -4.29 -16.90 -29.99
N ASP A 14 -4.23 -18.22 -29.95
CA ASP A 14 -5.02 -19.03 -29.00
C ASP A 14 -4.23 -19.44 -27.74
N LEU A 15 -2.92 -19.25 -27.72
CA LEU A 15 -2.09 -19.60 -26.53
C LEU A 15 -2.02 -18.49 -25.48
N ASP A 16 -2.24 -17.22 -25.86
CA ASP A 16 -2.18 -16.09 -24.90
C ASP A 16 -3.47 -15.96 -24.06
N LEU A 17 -4.60 -16.45 -24.56
CA LEU A 17 -5.88 -16.35 -23.84
C LEU A 17 -6.07 -17.40 -22.73
N ASP A 18 -5.38 -18.52 -22.81
CA ASP A 18 -5.45 -19.56 -21.77
C ASP A 18 -4.45 -19.33 -20.63
N LEU A 19 -3.32 -18.67 -20.89
CA LEU A 19 -2.35 -18.30 -19.85
C LEU A 19 -2.88 -17.22 -18.89
N ASP A 20 -3.65 -16.26 -19.41
CA ASP A 20 -4.27 -15.22 -18.58
C ASP A 20 -5.40 -15.78 -17.70
N ARG A 21 -6.13 -16.79 -18.19
CA ARG A 21 -7.20 -17.44 -17.39
C ARG A 21 -6.69 -18.33 -16.27
N ASP A 22 -5.55 -18.96 -16.45
CA ASP A 22 -4.96 -19.83 -15.41
C ASP A 22 -4.24 -18.99 -14.36
N LEU A 23 -3.63 -17.86 -14.72
CA LEU A 23 -3.06 -16.90 -13.77
C LEU A 23 -4.13 -16.25 -12.87
N ASP A 24 -5.28 -15.88 -13.43
CA ASP A 24 -6.40 -15.32 -12.66
C ASP A 24 -7.00 -16.36 -11.68
N ARG A 25 -7.04 -17.63 -12.06
CA ARG A 25 -7.56 -18.70 -11.18
C ARG A 25 -6.63 -19.06 -10.03
N ASP A 26 -5.34 -19.00 -10.23
CA ASP A 26 -4.36 -19.31 -9.19
C ASP A 26 -4.21 -18.14 -8.22
N LEU A 27 -4.30 -16.89 -8.69
CA LEU A 27 -4.32 -15.70 -7.84
C LEU A 27 -5.57 -15.65 -6.94
N ASP A 28 -6.75 -15.96 -7.48
CA ASP A 28 -7.99 -16.02 -6.69
C ASP A 28 -7.95 -17.18 -5.67
N ARG A 29 -7.35 -18.31 -6.00
CA ARG A 29 -7.24 -19.46 -5.09
C ARG A 29 -6.27 -19.22 -3.93
N ASP A 30 -5.18 -18.54 -4.16
CA ASP A 30 -4.22 -18.22 -3.08
C ASP A 30 -4.72 -17.09 -2.19
N LEU A 31 -5.45 -16.11 -2.76
CA LEU A 31 -6.11 -15.04 -2.01
C LEU A 31 -7.25 -15.59 -1.12
N ASP A 32 -8.08 -16.52 -1.64
CA ASP A 32 -9.15 -17.15 -0.86
C ASP A 32 -8.62 -18.12 0.21
N ARG A 33 -7.48 -18.79 -0.05
CA ARG A 33 -6.86 -19.69 0.94
C ARG A 33 -6.30 -18.95 2.15
N ASP A 34 -5.76 -17.75 1.98
CA ASP A 34 -5.29 -16.95 3.11
C ASP A 34 -6.47 -16.34 3.89
N LEU A 35 -7.60 -16.03 3.23
CA LEU A 35 -8.82 -15.55 3.87
C LEU A 35 -9.58 -16.66 4.62
N ASP A 36 -9.60 -17.89 4.10
CA ASP A 36 -10.29 -19.02 4.75
C ASP A 36 -9.46 -19.64 5.90
N ARG A 37 -8.14 -19.48 5.91
CA ARG A 37 -7.34 -19.89 7.06
C ARG A 37 -7.68 -19.13 8.35
N ASP A 38 -8.19 -17.92 8.22
CA ASP A 38 -8.55 -17.09 9.38
C ASP A 38 -10.01 -17.31 9.86
N ARG A 39 -10.90 -17.87 9.00
CA ARG A 39 -12.31 -18.15 9.35
C ARG A 39 -12.55 -19.48 10.06
N GLY A 40 -11.57 -20.37 10.06
CA GLY A 40 -11.73 -21.74 10.57
C GLY A 40 -11.23 -21.99 12.00
N ARG A 41 -10.67 -21.02 12.69
CA ARG A 41 -10.23 -21.18 14.07
C ARG A 41 -11.28 -20.62 15.03
N GLY A 42 -12.15 -21.51 15.50
CA GLY A 42 -12.91 -21.26 16.72
C GLY A 42 -11.99 -20.92 17.90
N PRO A 43 -12.52 -20.42 19.03
CA PRO A 43 -11.71 -19.93 20.14
C PRO A 43 -10.92 -21.07 20.76
N ASP A 44 -9.77 -21.39 20.16
CA ASP A 44 -8.79 -22.25 20.80
C ASP A 44 -8.09 -21.42 21.88
N ARG A 45 -8.47 -21.69 23.12
CA ARG A 45 -7.79 -21.17 24.32
C ARG A 45 -6.42 -21.82 24.41
N ALA A 46 -5.47 -21.38 23.56
CA ALA A 46 -4.11 -21.85 23.56
C ALA A 46 -3.14 -20.66 23.69
N ARG A 47 -2.50 -20.61 24.84
CA ARG A 47 -1.20 -19.96 25.11
C ARG A 47 -1.10 -18.48 24.74
N GLY A 48 -1.12 -17.61 25.75
CA GLY A 48 -1.09 -16.16 25.69
C GLY A 48 -0.21 -15.56 24.60
N THR A 49 -0.82 -15.10 23.53
CA THR A 49 -0.23 -14.04 22.69
C THR A 49 -0.26 -12.77 23.54
N THR A 50 0.91 -12.28 23.92
CA THR A 50 1.04 -11.03 24.69
C THR A 50 0.81 -9.78 23.84
N GLY A 51 0.40 -9.93 22.58
CA GLY A 51 0.15 -8.85 21.65
C GLY A 51 -1.22 -8.21 21.77
N VAL A 52 -1.30 -6.93 21.42
CA VAL A 52 -2.54 -6.15 21.35
C VAL A 52 -3.16 -6.30 19.97
N SER A 53 -4.49 -6.52 19.91
CA SER A 53 -5.26 -6.45 18.66
C SER A 53 -6.13 -5.21 18.65
N ALA A 54 -6.07 -4.42 17.57
CA ALA A 54 -6.83 -3.20 17.41
C ALA A 54 -7.25 -2.97 15.95
N THR A 55 -8.47 -2.48 15.74
CA THR A 55 -9.01 -2.14 14.41
C THR A 55 -9.65 -0.76 14.41
N ALA A 56 -9.05 0.18 13.71
CA ALA A 56 -9.62 1.49 13.48
C ALA A 56 -10.44 1.51 12.19
N ARG A 57 -11.59 2.22 12.18
CA ARG A 57 -12.48 2.30 11.01
C ARG A 57 -12.79 3.72 10.62
N ILE A 58 -12.76 3.97 9.31
CA ILE A 58 -13.08 5.25 8.69
C ILE A 58 -14.09 5.00 7.59
N ALA A 59 -15.23 5.68 7.59
CA ALA A 59 -16.09 5.75 6.42
C ALA A 59 -16.38 7.21 6.06
N ALA A 60 -16.19 7.56 4.79
CA ALA A 60 -16.48 8.87 4.23
C ALA A 60 -17.65 8.78 3.25
N ARG A 61 -18.61 9.68 3.34
CA ARG A 61 -19.78 9.74 2.46
C ARG A 61 -20.10 11.19 2.10
N VAL A 62 -20.74 11.42 0.98
CA VAL A 62 -21.25 12.74 0.60
C VAL A 62 -22.55 13.02 1.37
N ASP A 63 -22.66 14.20 1.96
CA ASP A 63 -23.89 14.65 2.58
C ASP A 63 -24.85 15.32 1.57
N ARG A 64 -26.03 15.73 2.03
CA ARG A 64 -27.04 16.39 1.19
C ARG A 64 -26.60 17.76 0.64
N ARG A 65 -25.53 18.34 1.15
CA ARG A 65 -24.97 19.64 0.73
C ARG A 65 -23.76 19.47 -0.19
N GLY A 66 -23.39 18.24 -0.53
CA GLY A 66 -22.24 17.92 -1.37
C GLY A 66 -20.89 17.88 -0.62
N GLY A 67 -20.88 18.11 0.68
CA GLY A 67 -19.68 18.00 1.50
C GLY A 67 -19.42 16.57 1.96
N THR A 68 -18.17 16.25 2.30
CA THR A 68 -17.81 14.94 2.84
C THR A 68 -17.99 14.90 4.36
N VAL A 69 -18.76 13.92 4.83
CA VAL A 69 -18.95 13.59 6.24
C VAL A 69 -18.35 12.24 6.58
N LEU A 70 -18.08 12.01 7.86
CA LEU A 70 -17.51 10.78 8.38
C LEU A 70 -18.57 10.08 9.27
N PRO A 71 -19.47 9.26 8.70
CA PRO A 71 -20.45 8.52 9.47
C PRO A 71 -19.83 7.46 10.38
N VAL A 72 -18.62 6.98 10.03
CA VAL A 72 -17.82 6.09 10.87
C VAL A 72 -16.44 6.72 11.07
N LEU A 73 -16.04 6.87 12.32
CA LEU A 73 -14.71 7.30 12.74
C LEU A 73 -14.42 6.62 14.09
N GLU A 74 -14.06 5.36 14.04
CA GLU A 74 -13.87 4.48 15.20
C GLU A 74 -12.38 4.29 15.47
N SER A 75 -11.96 4.69 16.66
CA SER A 75 -10.62 4.42 17.19
C SER A 75 -10.64 3.16 18.02
N ASP A 76 -9.55 2.40 18.01
CA ASP A 76 -9.41 1.22 18.84
C ASP A 76 -7.99 1.12 19.42
N GLY A 77 -7.88 1.04 20.74
CA GLY A 77 -6.62 0.89 21.45
C GLY A 77 -5.54 1.86 20.99
N PRO A 78 -4.39 1.33 20.47
CA PRO A 78 -3.28 2.14 20.00
C PRO A 78 -3.56 2.95 18.72
N LEU A 79 -4.64 2.65 18.00
CA LEU A 79 -5.02 3.33 16.76
C LEU A 79 -6.08 4.41 17.04
N ALA A 80 -5.64 5.62 17.37
CA ALA A 80 -6.55 6.75 17.55
C ALA A 80 -6.75 7.52 16.24
N LEU A 81 -8.01 7.83 15.92
CA LEU A 81 -8.39 8.64 14.79
C LEU A 81 -8.83 10.04 15.24
N ARG A 82 -8.38 11.06 14.56
CA ARG A 82 -8.76 12.44 14.85
C ARG A 82 -9.17 13.15 13.57
N ARG A 83 -10.40 13.63 13.54
CA ARG A 83 -10.84 14.54 12.47
C ARG A 83 -10.13 15.87 12.62
N THR A 84 -9.59 16.38 11.53
CA THR A 84 -8.95 17.69 11.44
C THR A 84 -9.60 18.50 10.32
N ARG A 85 -9.19 19.78 10.17
CA ARG A 85 -9.69 20.62 9.10
C ARG A 85 -9.16 20.11 7.75
N GLY A 86 -10.09 19.73 6.85
CA GLY A 86 -9.79 19.32 5.48
C GLY A 86 -9.53 20.51 4.54
N ARG A 87 -9.21 20.21 3.30
CA ARG A 87 -9.09 21.18 2.20
C ARG A 87 -10.37 21.16 1.38
N GLY A 88 -11.03 22.31 1.22
CA GLY A 88 -12.28 22.39 0.46
C GLY A 88 -13.35 21.45 1.05
N ASP A 89 -13.94 20.61 0.20
CA ASP A 89 -15.02 19.68 0.54
C ASP A 89 -14.51 18.33 1.06
N ALA A 90 -13.21 18.12 1.14
CA ALA A 90 -12.62 16.88 1.64
C ALA A 90 -12.70 16.79 3.16
N ALA A 91 -13.06 15.62 3.68
CA ALA A 91 -12.84 15.31 5.08
C ALA A 91 -11.37 14.96 5.30
N ARG A 92 -10.83 15.29 6.47
CA ARG A 92 -9.45 14.93 6.83
C ARG A 92 -9.39 14.19 8.15
N VAL A 93 -8.68 13.07 8.15
CA VAL A 93 -8.44 12.23 9.31
C VAL A 93 -6.93 12.09 9.55
N MET A 94 -6.52 12.18 10.80
CA MET A 94 -5.16 11.89 11.23
C MET A 94 -5.15 10.65 12.11
N LEU A 95 -4.31 9.68 11.73
CA LEU A 95 -3.94 8.55 12.56
C LEU A 95 -2.96 9.03 13.64
N VAL A 96 -3.23 8.70 14.87
CA VAL A 96 -2.39 9.03 16.02
C VAL A 96 -2.07 7.74 16.75
N GLY A 97 -0.80 7.39 16.87
CA GLY A 97 -0.35 6.30 17.72
C GLY A 97 -0.60 6.68 19.20
N ALA A 98 -1.57 6.06 19.82
CA ALA A 98 -1.87 6.30 21.25
C ALA A 98 -1.00 5.46 22.19
N MET A 99 -0.23 4.52 21.65
CA MET A 99 0.73 3.67 22.35
C MET A 99 1.97 3.46 21.47
N SER A 100 3.08 3.02 22.07
CA SER A 100 4.25 2.57 21.33
C SER A 100 3.92 1.27 20.58
N GLY A 101 4.27 1.18 19.31
CA GLY A 101 4.02 -0.03 18.54
C GLY A 101 3.91 0.24 17.04
N PRO A 102 3.76 -0.86 16.25
CA PRO A 102 3.49 -2.23 16.69
C PRO A 102 4.69 -2.90 17.38
N LEU A 103 4.40 -3.70 18.39
CA LEU A 103 5.35 -4.56 19.10
C LEU A 103 5.19 -6.00 18.60
N GLY A 104 6.19 -6.85 18.79
CA GLY A 104 6.10 -8.27 18.43
C GLY A 104 4.83 -8.92 18.98
N GLY A 105 4.06 -9.58 18.10
CA GLY A 105 2.76 -10.20 18.40
C GLY A 105 1.53 -9.28 18.25
N ASP A 106 1.69 -7.96 18.09
CA ASP A 106 0.57 -7.04 17.87
C ASP A 106 -0.11 -7.28 16.51
N ARG A 107 -1.41 -7.00 16.45
CA ARG A 107 -2.23 -7.09 15.23
C ARG A 107 -3.05 -5.82 15.09
N PHE A 108 -2.60 -4.92 14.25
CA PHE A 108 -3.27 -3.67 13.98
C PHE A 108 -3.93 -3.71 12.61
N ALA A 109 -5.14 -3.17 12.52
CA ALA A 109 -5.84 -3.02 11.24
C ALA A 109 -6.43 -1.62 11.11
N VAL A 110 -6.40 -1.06 9.90
CA VAL A 110 -7.11 0.16 9.52
C VAL A 110 -7.99 -0.15 8.32
N GLU A 111 -9.30 0.02 8.50
CA GLU A 111 -10.30 -0.17 7.45
C GLU A 111 -10.83 1.19 7.02
N THR A 112 -10.79 1.47 5.72
CA THR A 112 -11.18 2.78 5.17
C THR A 112 -12.11 2.61 3.99
N GLU A 113 -13.28 3.21 4.06
CA GLU A 113 -14.26 3.24 2.97
C GLU A 113 -14.49 4.68 2.50
N VAL A 114 -14.33 4.92 1.21
CA VAL A 114 -14.67 6.19 0.56
C VAL A 114 -15.83 5.96 -0.38
N GLY A 115 -16.99 6.49 -0.03
CA GLY A 115 -18.22 6.37 -0.81
C GLY A 115 -18.18 7.17 -2.10
N GLU A 116 -19.21 6.94 -2.92
CA GLU A 116 -19.37 7.61 -4.22
C GLU A 116 -19.28 9.13 -4.09
N GLY A 117 -18.38 9.76 -4.86
CA GLY A 117 -18.15 11.20 -4.89
C GLY A 117 -17.54 11.80 -3.61
N ALA A 118 -17.32 11.02 -2.55
CA ALA A 118 -16.71 11.50 -1.32
C ALA A 118 -15.20 11.73 -1.48
N ARG A 119 -14.66 12.68 -0.71
CA ARG A 119 -13.24 13.03 -0.74
C ARG A 119 -12.65 12.91 0.66
N LEU A 120 -11.61 12.11 0.80
CA LEU A 120 -10.98 11.84 2.09
C LEU A 120 -9.47 12.00 2.01
N ASP A 121 -8.92 12.80 2.93
CA ASP A 121 -7.48 12.88 3.19
C ASP A 121 -7.16 12.11 4.48
N VAL A 122 -6.27 11.13 4.42
CA VAL A 122 -5.76 10.41 5.58
C VAL A 122 -4.26 10.63 5.69
N GLY A 123 -3.83 11.04 6.87
CA GLY A 123 -2.43 11.15 7.22
C GLY A 123 -2.18 10.58 8.61
N SER A 124 -0.95 10.65 9.10
CA SER A 124 -0.65 10.37 10.50
C SER A 124 0.05 11.56 11.17
N ALA A 125 -0.07 11.64 12.51
CA ALA A 125 0.51 12.75 13.27
C ALA A 125 2.03 12.59 13.48
N ALA A 126 2.52 11.35 13.42
CA ALA A 126 3.92 10.99 13.58
C ALA A 126 4.24 9.71 12.82
N ALA A 127 5.52 9.40 12.69
CA ALA A 127 6.02 8.14 12.18
C ALA A 127 5.53 6.96 13.04
N THR A 128 5.24 5.83 12.39
CA THR A 128 4.98 4.56 13.06
C THR A 128 6.31 3.85 13.28
N ILE A 129 6.60 3.40 14.51
CA ILE A 129 7.85 2.72 14.83
C ILE A 129 7.53 1.29 15.25
N ALA A 130 7.89 0.32 14.43
CA ALA A 130 7.87 -1.08 14.83
C ALA A 130 9.03 -1.35 15.78
N LEU A 131 8.73 -1.95 16.92
CA LEU A 131 9.69 -2.22 18.00
C LEU A 131 9.70 -3.71 18.35
N PRO A 132 10.81 -4.23 18.88
CA PRO A 132 10.81 -5.57 19.45
C PRO A 132 9.81 -5.67 20.59
N GLY A 133 9.00 -6.72 20.60
CA GLY A 133 8.11 -7.05 21.70
C GLY A 133 8.74 -8.04 22.67
N GLN A 134 8.02 -8.32 23.77
CA GLN A 134 8.38 -9.44 24.67
C GLN A 134 8.15 -10.80 23.99
N ALA A 135 7.10 -10.89 23.16
CA ALA A 135 6.87 -12.00 22.27
C ALA A 135 7.82 -11.92 21.06
N LYS A 136 8.35 -13.07 20.65
CA LYS A 136 9.16 -13.18 19.42
C LYS A 136 8.29 -13.38 18.17
N ASP A 137 6.99 -13.14 18.28
CA ASP A 137 6.04 -13.31 17.20
C ASP A 137 6.06 -12.09 16.27
N GLU A 138 5.84 -12.31 14.99
CA GLU A 138 5.69 -11.26 13.99
C GLU A 138 4.52 -10.34 14.35
N ALA A 139 4.74 -9.03 14.37
CA ALA A 139 3.67 -8.04 14.41
C ALA A 139 3.02 -7.91 13.04
N ARG A 140 1.73 -7.59 12.99
CA ARG A 140 0.98 -7.37 11.74
C ARG A 140 0.32 -6.01 11.73
N TYR A 141 0.40 -5.33 10.59
CA TYR A 141 -0.29 -4.08 10.33
C TYR A 141 -1.02 -4.14 9.00
N ASP A 142 -2.32 -4.35 9.05
CA ASP A 142 -3.19 -4.51 7.88
C ASP A 142 -3.88 -3.19 7.55
N VAL A 143 -3.86 -2.79 6.28
CA VAL A 143 -4.58 -1.62 5.76
C VAL A 143 -5.51 -2.08 4.65
N ARG A 144 -6.82 -1.86 4.81
CA ARG A 144 -7.84 -2.14 3.82
C ARG A 144 -8.50 -0.85 3.40
N ILE A 145 -8.55 -0.62 2.10
CA ILE A 145 -9.05 0.62 1.50
C ILE A 145 -10.00 0.27 0.37
N ASP A 146 -11.23 0.78 0.46
CA ASP A 146 -12.24 0.66 -0.58
C ASP A 146 -12.65 2.06 -1.05
N VAL A 147 -12.53 2.34 -2.36
CA VAL A 147 -12.90 3.62 -2.95
C VAL A 147 -13.94 3.39 -4.04
N ALA A 148 -15.16 3.90 -3.81
CA ALA A 148 -16.27 3.80 -4.76
C ALA A 148 -16.07 4.72 -5.97
N ALA A 149 -16.93 4.55 -6.98
CA ALA A 149 -16.90 5.34 -8.21
C ALA A 149 -16.96 6.86 -7.92
N GLY A 150 -16.06 7.63 -8.55
CA GLY A 150 -15.93 9.07 -8.32
C GLY A 150 -15.45 9.47 -6.92
N GLY A 151 -15.21 8.50 -6.04
CA GLY A 151 -14.57 8.74 -4.75
C GLY A 151 -13.10 9.11 -4.90
N GLU A 152 -12.58 9.91 -3.99
CA GLU A 152 -11.18 10.37 -3.99
C GLU A 152 -10.55 10.13 -2.63
N LEU A 153 -9.43 9.41 -2.61
CA LEU A 153 -8.62 9.19 -1.42
C LEU A 153 -7.19 9.72 -1.61
N ARG A 154 -6.73 10.49 -0.63
CA ARG A 154 -5.31 10.80 -0.44
C ARG A 154 -4.84 10.13 0.84
N TRP A 155 -4.07 9.07 0.70
CA TRP A 155 -3.48 8.30 1.79
C TRP A 155 -1.99 8.64 1.90
N LEU A 156 -1.66 9.53 2.82
CA LEU A 156 -0.33 10.13 2.93
C LEU A 156 0.15 10.08 4.40
N PRO A 157 0.34 8.90 4.98
CA PRO A 157 0.87 8.79 6.35
C PRO A 157 2.34 9.22 6.44
N GLU A 158 2.83 9.41 7.67
CA GLU A 158 4.23 9.51 7.96
C GLU A 158 4.93 8.15 7.82
N GLN A 159 6.27 8.14 7.87
CA GLN A 159 7.09 6.97 7.63
C GLN A 159 6.80 5.83 8.63
N LEU A 160 7.01 4.60 8.17
CA LEU A 160 7.11 3.42 9.00
C LEU A 160 8.58 3.11 9.22
N ILE A 161 9.01 3.00 10.47
CA ILE A 161 10.40 2.74 10.86
C ILE A 161 10.48 1.32 11.44
N SER A 162 11.27 0.46 10.79
CA SER A 162 11.56 -0.89 11.28
C SER A 162 12.79 -0.85 12.18
N ALA A 163 12.59 -0.65 13.49
CA ALA A 163 13.69 -0.55 14.45
C ALA A 163 14.40 -1.89 14.66
N GLN A 164 15.63 -1.87 15.09
CA GLN A 164 16.42 -3.07 15.34
C GLN A 164 15.69 -4.05 16.27
N GLY A 165 15.64 -5.31 15.85
CA GLY A 165 15.00 -6.39 16.59
C GLY A 165 13.48 -6.47 16.43
N SER A 166 12.85 -5.54 15.70
CA SER A 166 11.43 -5.67 15.32
C SER A 166 11.24 -6.73 14.24
N ASP A 167 10.06 -7.35 14.21
CA ASP A 167 9.60 -8.22 13.13
C ASP A 167 8.18 -7.81 12.76
N LEU A 168 8.00 -7.23 11.57
CA LEU A 168 6.74 -6.63 11.13
C LEU A 168 6.38 -7.08 9.73
N ALA A 169 5.15 -7.57 9.58
CA ALA A 169 4.46 -7.72 8.30
C ALA A 169 3.43 -6.61 8.12
N VAL A 170 3.52 -5.89 7.02
CA VAL A 170 2.53 -4.91 6.56
C VAL A 170 1.80 -5.48 5.35
N SER A 171 0.48 -5.42 5.36
CA SER A 171 -0.34 -5.80 4.21
C SER A 171 -1.30 -4.67 3.90
N THR A 172 -1.15 -4.06 2.73
CA THR A 172 -2.04 -3.01 2.24
C THR A 172 -2.82 -3.53 1.04
N ARG A 173 -4.14 -3.54 1.15
CA ARG A 173 -5.04 -3.88 0.05
C ARG A 173 -5.92 -2.68 -0.28
N VAL A 174 -5.92 -2.28 -1.55
CA VAL A 174 -6.71 -1.15 -2.08
C VAL A 174 -7.61 -1.66 -3.19
N GLU A 175 -8.91 -1.43 -3.05
CA GLU A 175 -9.91 -1.72 -4.08
C GLU A 175 -10.50 -0.41 -4.60
N LEU A 176 -10.35 -0.18 -5.89
CA LEU A 176 -10.83 1.02 -6.58
C LEU A 176 -11.92 0.64 -7.56
N ALA A 177 -13.09 1.26 -7.45
CA ALA A 177 -14.09 1.18 -8.49
C ALA A 177 -13.64 1.98 -9.73
N ALA A 178 -14.25 1.69 -10.89
CA ALA A 178 -14.04 2.49 -12.10
C ALA A 178 -14.32 3.97 -11.82
N GLY A 179 -13.42 4.87 -12.26
CA GLY A 179 -13.52 6.32 -12.02
C GLY A 179 -13.13 6.79 -10.63
N ALA A 180 -12.70 5.91 -9.75
CA ALA A 180 -12.12 6.30 -8.45
C ALA A 180 -10.75 6.99 -8.64
N ARG A 181 -10.38 7.82 -7.66
CA ARG A 181 -9.12 8.55 -7.61
C ARG A 181 -8.32 8.15 -6.37
N LEU A 182 -7.03 7.94 -6.54
CA LEU A 182 -6.13 7.59 -5.45
C LEU A 182 -4.82 8.37 -5.56
N VAL A 183 -4.39 8.91 -4.43
CA VAL A 183 -3.00 9.27 -4.17
C VAL A 183 -2.58 8.48 -2.94
N PHE A 184 -1.70 7.51 -3.11
CA PHE A 184 -1.22 6.64 -2.04
C PHE A 184 0.29 6.75 -1.92
N ARG A 185 0.77 7.02 -0.71
CA ARG A 185 2.20 7.07 -0.42
C ARG A 185 2.53 6.11 0.72
N GLU A 186 3.59 5.38 0.56
CA GLU A 186 4.20 4.53 1.56
C GLU A 186 5.69 4.86 1.65
N GLU A 187 6.19 5.04 2.86
CA GLU A 187 7.59 5.32 3.14
C GLU A 187 8.08 4.44 4.28
N GLN A 188 9.16 3.74 4.07
CA GLN A 188 9.74 2.79 5.00
C GLN A 188 11.18 3.19 5.29
N VAL A 189 11.57 3.17 6.58
CA VAL A 189 12.92 3.46 7.05
C VAL A 189 13.46 2.24 7.80
N LEU A 190 14.59 1.76 7.37
CA LEU A 190 15.22 0.54 7.86
C LEU A 190 16.17 0.86 9.02
N GLY A 191 15.68 0.66 10.23
CA GLY A 191 16.37 1.00 11.48
C GLY A 191 16.25 2.49 11.85
N ARG A 192 16.40 2.81 13.11
CA ARG A 192 16.59 4.18 13.59
C ARG A 192 18.02 4.65 13.31
N ALA A 193 18.32 5.90 13.60
CA ALA A 193 19.68 6.44 13.41
C ALA A 193 20.73 5.61 14.18
N GLY A 194 21.70 5.05 13.45
CA GLY A 194 22.78 4.24 14.02
C GLY A 194 22.39 2.80 14.37
N GLU A 195 21.19 2.33 14.00
CA GLU A 195 20.75 0.96 14.25
C GLU A 195 20.79 0.10 12.98
N GLU A 196 20.91 -1.20 13.17
CA GLU A 196 20.60 -2.18 12.16
C GLU A 196 19.07 -2.25 11.94
N PRO A 197 18.61 -2.62 10.73
CA PRO A 197 17.18 -2.76 10.49
C PRO A 197 16.56 -3.92 11.27
N GLY A 198 15.29 -3.76 11.65
CA GLY A 198 14.44 -4.88 11.99
C GLY A 198 14.03 -5.65 10.74
N ARG A 199 13.37 -6.80 10.92
CA ARG A 199 12.74 -7.52 9.81
C ARG A 199 11.47 -6.79 9.40
N LEU A 200 11.34 -6.52 8.10
CA LEU A 200 10.17 -5.90 7.50
C LEU A 200 9.77 -6.69 6.26
N ARG A 201 8.49 -7.01 6.17
CA ARG A 201 7.83 -7.46 4.96
C ARG A 201 6.63 -6.57 4.70
N SER A 202 6.58 -5.94 3.54
CA SER A 202 5.48 -5.05 3.15
C SER A 202 4.94 -5.48 1.80
N ARG A 203 3.65 -5.77 1.72
CA ARG A 203 2.92 -6.08 0.49
C ARG A 203 1.88 -5.01 0.22
N LEU A 204 1.87 -4.50 -1.01
CA LEU A 204 0.83 -3.61 -1.54
C LEU A 204 0.13 -4.28 -2.71
N THR A 205 -1.16 -4.52 -2.56
CA THR A 205 -2.04 -5.03 -3.62
C THR A 205 -3.08 -3.96 -3.96
N VAL A 206 -3.16 -3.58 -5.22
CA VAL A 206 -4.14 -2.58 -5.71
C VAL A 206 -4.94 -3.18 -6.84
N LEU A 207 -6.25 -3.17 -6.71
CA LEU A 207 -7.20 -3.58 -7.71
C LEU A 207 -7.93 -2.35 -8.26
N LEU A 208 -8.11 -2.29 -9.57
CA LEU A 208 -8.97 -1.32 -10.25
C LEU A 208 -10.06 -2.07 -10.99
N ASP A 209 -11.31 -1.83 -10.64
CA ASP A 209 -12.47 -2.55 -11.18
C ASP A 209 -12.28 -4.08 -11.10
N ARG A 210 -11.83 -4.54 -9.93
CA ARG A 210 -11.51 -5.94 -9.59
C ARG A 210 -10.37 -6.57 -10.42
N ARG A 211 -9.64 -5.79 -11.21
CA ARG A 211 -8.48 -6.26 -11.96
C ARG A 211 -7.20 -5.82 -11.26
N PRO A 212 -6.19 -6.68 -11.15
CA PRO A 212 -4.90 -6.31 -10.59
C PRO A 212 -4.29 -5.12 -11.33
N LEU A 213 -3.98 -4.03 -10.61
CA LEU A 213 -3.26 -2.87 -11.12
C LEU A 213 -1.81 -2.90 -10.64
N LEU A 214 -1.60 -3.30 -9.39
CA LEU A 214 -0.30 -3.45 -8.77
C LEU A 214 -0.36 -4.54 -7.70
N ASP A 215 0.61 -5.44 -7.69
CA ASP A 215 0.85 -6.38 -6.61
C ASP A 215 2.36 -6.53 -6.43
N GLN A 216 2.88 -6.09 -5.32
CA GLN A 216 4.30 -6.12 -5.03
C GLN A 216 4.59 -6.36 -3.56
N GLU A 217 5.67 -7.05 -3.29
CA GLU A 217 6.17 -7.29 -1.94
C GLU A 217 7.62 -6.87 -1.83
N VAL A 218 7.97 -6.25 -0.72
CA VAL A 218 9.34 -5.94 -0.32
C VAL A 218 9.63 -6.62 1.00
N ALA A 219 10.76 -7.32 1.08
CA ALA A 219 11.25 -7.94 2.31
C ALA A 219 12.66 -7.47 2.60
N CYS A 220 12.90 -6.94 3.80
CA CYS A 220 14.18 -6.36 4.22
C CYS A 220 14.53 -6.78 5.64
N GLY A 221 15.81 -6.72 5.96
CA GLY A 221 16.32 -6.99 7.29
C GLY A 221 16.61 -8.47 7.57
N PRO A 222 16.84 -8.84 8.84
CA PRO A 222 17.20 -10.19 9.23
C PRO A 222 16.17 -11.23 8.81
N GLY A 223 16.59 -12.30 8.12
CA GLY A 223 15.69 -13.35 7.61
C GLY A 223 14.96 -13.01 6.32
N ALA A 224 15.17 -11.84 5.73
CA ALA A 224 14.72 -11.56 4.36
C ALA A 224 15.52 -12.39 3.33
N PRO A 225 14.99 -12.59 2.11
CA PRO A 225 15.73 -13.22 1.03
C PRO A 225 17.10 -12.58 0.82
N GLY A 226 18.13 -13.37 0.53
CA GLY A 226 19.50 -12.86 0.35
C GLY A 226 19.60 -11.82 -0.77
N GLY A 227 20.42 -10.78 -0.56
CA GLY A 227 20.66 -9.71 -1.54
C GLY A 227 19.69 -8.53 -1.45
N TRP A 228 18.78 -8.50 -0.48
CA TRP A 228 17.86 -7.37 -0.28
C TRP A 228 18.59 -6.03 -0.07
N ASP A 229 19.78 -6.03 0.54
CA ASP A 229 20.64 -4.86 0.78
C ASP A 229 21.70 -4.65 -0.33
N GLY A 230 21.76 -5.59 -1.29
CA GLY A 230 22.71 -5.55 -2.39
C GLY A 230 22.45 -4.44 -3.40
N PRO A 231 23.43 -4.17 -4.30
CA PRO A 231 23.38 -3.05 -5.25
C PRO A 231 22.22 -3.14 -6.24
N ALA A 232 21.68 -4.32 -6.50
CA ALA A 232 20.54 -4.51 -7.40
C ALA A 232 19.18 -4.26 -6.73
N VAL A 233 19.12 -4.11 -5.41
CA VAL A 233 17.89 -3.87 -4.65
C VAL A 233 17.97 -2.55 -3.90
N LEU A 234 18.55 -2.51 -2.71
CA LEU A 234 18.63 -1.27 -1.93
C LEU A 234 19.95 -0.51 -2.09
N GLY A 235 21.03 -1.15 -2.57
CA GLY A 235 22.32 -0.48 -2.80
C GLY A 235 22.88 0.24 -1.57
N GLY A 236 22.57 -0.24 -0.36
CA GLY A 236 22.98 0.41 0.89
C GLY A 236 22.05 1.55 1.34
N HIS A 237 20.95 1.85 0.62
CA HIS A 237 19.98 2.85 1.05
C HIS A 237 19.13 2.33 2.21
N ARG A 238 18.77 3.24 3.10
CA ARG A 238 18.04 2.93 4.34
C ARG A 238 16.59 3.42 4.33
N ALA A 239 16.21 4.19 3.34
CA ALA A 239 14.84 4.65 3.14
C ALA A 239 14.36 4.24 1.75
N LEU A 240 13.19 3.61 1.69
CA LEU A 240 12.53 3.24 0.46
C LEU A 240 11.08 3.72 0.49
N GLY A 241 10.55 4.07 -0.65
CA GLY A 241 9.18 4.57 -0.71
C GLY A 241 8.60 4.55 -2.10
N GLN A 242 7.30 4.65 -2.12
CA GLN A 242 6.51 4.67 -3.32
C GLN A 242 5.36 5.67 -3.22
N LEU A 243 5.01 6.22 -4.38
CA LEU A 243 3.85 7.06 -4.57
C LEU A 243 3.07 6.51 -5.76
N LEU A 244 1.87 5.98 -5.49
CA LEU A 244 0.94 5.55 -6.51
C LEU A 244 -0.11 6.62 -6.73
N VAL A 245 -0.31 7.02 -7.98
CA VAL A 245 -1.36 7.96 -8.37
C VAL A 245 -2.25 7.31 -9.42
N VAL A 246 -3.53 7.17 -9.10
CA VAL A 246 -4.57 6.66 -10.01
C VAL A 246 -5.54 7.78 -10.31
N ARG A 247 -5.72 8.10 -11.60
CA ARG A 247 -6.61 9.17 -12.06
C ARG A 247 -7.29 8.78 -13.37
N PRO A 248 -8.61 8.92 -13.49
CA PRO A 248 -9.32 8.61 -14.73
C PRO A 248 -8.75 9.32 -15.96
N GLU A 249 -8.24 10.55 -15.79
CA GLU A 249 -7.66 11.34 -16.88
C GLU A 249 -6.40 10.73 -17.49
N PHE A 250 -5.75 9.83 -16.78
CA PHE A 250 -4.58 9.12 -17.29
C PHE A 250 -4.92 8.10 -18.38
N VAL A 251 -6.21 7.78 -18.60
CA VAL A 251 -6.66 7.00 -19.76
C VAL A 251 -6.34 7.73 -21.06
N ASP A 252 -6.53 9.06 -21.08
CA ASP A 252 -6.31 9.87 -22.27
C ASP A 252 -4.85 10.29 -22.42
N LYS A 253 -4.18 10.56 -21.30
CA LYS A 253 -2.80 11.05 -21.29
C LYS A 253 -2.06 10.54 -20.06
N LEU A 254 -1.47 9.35 -20.21
CA LEU A 254 -0.60 8.77 -19.20
C LEU A 254 0.74 9.52 -19.14
N PRO A 255 1.24 9.88 -17.95
CA PRO A 255 2.56 10.49 -17.82
C PRO A 255 3.66 9.58 -18.37
N GLU A 256 4.61 10.17 -19.09
CA GLU A 256 5.76 9.45 -19.67
C GLU A 256 6.70 8.90 -18.58
N PRO A 257 7.27 7.69 -18.77
CA PRO A 257 8.25 7.15 -17.85
C PRO A 257 9.50 8.03 -17.83
N ARG A 258 10.00 8.31 -16.63
CA ARG A 258 11.19 9.14 -16.47
C ARG A 258 11.94 8.89 -15.18
N VAL A 259 13.24 9.13 -15.20
CA VAL A 259 14.08 9.19 -14.01
C VAL A 259 13.83 10.54 -13.32
N LEU A 260 13.56 10.49 -12.02
CA LEU A 260 13.31 11.66 -11.18
C LEU A 260 14.55 12.07 -10.38
N ALA A 261 15.34 11.07 -9.97
CA ALA A 261 16.61 11.22 -9.28
C ALA A 261 17.47 9.99 -9.55
N GLU A 262 18.72 9.96 -9.07
CA GLU A 262 19.64 8.84 -9.24
C GLU A 262 19.01 7.48 -8.86
N THR A 263 18.17 7.47 -7.82
CA THR A 263 17.51 6.30 -7.28
C THR A 263 15.99 6.44 -7.21
N ALA A 264 15.41 7.20 -8.14
CA ALA A 264 13.98 7.38 -8.22
C ALA A 264 13.49 7.45 -9.67
N ALA A 265 12.39 6.79 -9.96
CA ALA A 265 11.77 6.76 -11.27
C ALA A 265 10.24 6.81 -11.17
N LEU A 266 9.62 7.43 -12.18
CA LEU A 266 8.20 7.37 -12.46
C LEU A 266 7.97 6.34 -13.56
N THR A 267 7.08 5.39 -13.29
CA THR A 267 6.73 4.29 -14.18
C THR A 267 5.21 4.26 -14.39
N PRO A 268 4.72 4.37 -15.63
CA PRO A 268 3.32 4.11 -15.95
C PRO A 268 2.95 2.66 -15.66
N LEU A 269 1.73 2.41 -15.21
CA LEU A 269 1.19 1.07 -14.99
C LEU A 269 0.23 0.68 -16.12
N ALA A 270 -0.17 -0.60 -16.14
CA ALA A 270 -1.18 -1.12 -17.05
C ALA A 270 -2.59 -0.64 -16.65
N GLY A 271 -2.88 0.67 -16.82
CA GLY A 271 -4.12 1.31 -16.41
C GLY A 271 -3.92 2.81 -16.22
N PRO A 272 -4.95 3.55 -15.76
CA PRO A 272 -4.86 5.00 -15.59
C PRO A 272 -4.07 5.37 -14.31
N ALA A 273 -2.82 4.90 -14.23
CA ALA A 273 -2.02 5.00 -13.02
C ALA A 273 -0.53 5.14 -13.31
N VAL A 274 0.16 5.79 -12.40
CA VAL A 274 1.63 5.85 -12.36
C VAL A 274 2.14 5.49 -10.99
N LEU A 275 3.29 4.82 -10.96
CA LEU A 275 4.04 4.50 -9.75
C LEU A 275 5.36 5.27 -9.75
N VAL A 276 5.62 6.02 -8.70
CA VAL A 276 6.95 6.53 -8.38
C VAL A 276 7.58 5.61 -7.35
N SER A 277 8.73 5.04 -7.68
CA SER A 277 9.54 4.26 -6.75
C SER A 277 10.82 5.03 -6.44
N ALA A 278 11.21 5.11 -5.19
CA ALA A 278 12.38 5.87 -4.76
C ALA A 278 13.14 5.18 -3.62
N LEU A 279 14.46 5.28 -3.67
CA LEU A 279 15.36 4.93 -2.58
C LEU A 279 16.11 6.20 -2.13
N ALA A 280 16.47 6.27 -0.86
CA ALA A 280 17.28 7.35 -0.34
C ALA A 280 18.12 6.91 0.86
N THR A 281 19.13 7.68 1.20
CA THR A 281 19.96 7.43 2.39
C THR A 281 19.21 7.68 3.69
N ASP A 282 18.18 8.54 3.64
CA ASP A 282 17.39 8.93 4.80
C ASP A 282 15.95 9.33 4.42
N ALA A 283 15.08 9.38 5.43
CA ALA A 283 13.66 9.68 5.28
C ALA A 283 13.40 11.08 4.69
N LEU A 284 14.21 12.08 5.03
CA LEU A 284 14.00 13.46 4.57
C LEU A 284 14.24 13.58 3.07
N ARG A 285 15.31 12.95 2.57
CA ARG A 285 15.61 12.91 1.14
C ARG A 285 14.55 12.13 0.37
N LEU A 286 14.13 10.99 0.90
CA LEU A 286 13.04 10.20 0.31
C LEU A 286 11.77 11.04 0.18
N ARG A 287 11.33 11.67 1.28
CA ARG A 287 10.14 12.51 1.32
C ARG A 287 10.19 13.64 0.29
N ARG A 288 11.33 14.32 0.16
CA ARG A 288 11.50 15.42 -0.82
C ARG A 288 11.28 14.95 -2.26
N VAL A 289 11.81 13.79 -2.62
CA VAL A 289 11.64 13.21 -3.95
C VAL A 289 10.18 12.88 -4.22
N LEU A 290 9.51 12.22 -3.26
CA LEU A 290 8.10 11.84 -3.42
C LEU A 290 7.17 13.05 -3.41
N ASP A 291 7.41 14.06 -2.57
CA ASP A 291 6.63 15.30 -2.54
C ASP A 291 6.80 16.11 -3.81
N GLN A 292 8.03 16.20 -4.37
CA GLN A 292 8.27 16.85 -5.65
C GLN A 292 7.54 16.13 -6.78
N ALA A 293 7.61 14.79 -6.83
CA ALA A 293 6.90 14.00 -7.83
C ALA A 293 5.38 14.19 -7.72
N LEU A 294 4.84 14.24 -6.50
CA LEU A 294 3.43 14.49 -6.28
C LEU A 294 3.03 15.89 -6.76
N ALA A 295 3.81 16.92 -6.45
CA ALA A 295 3.55 18.29 -6.90
C ALA A 295 3.53 18.41 -8.44
N GLU A 296 4.43 17.71 -9.13
CA GLU A 296 4.46 17.66 -10.60
C GLU A 296 3.25 16.92 -11.20
N LEU A 297 2.72 15.92 -10.48
CA LEU A 297 1.53 15.18 -10.91
C LEU A 297 0.22 15.91 -10.58
N ASP A 298 0.22 16.80 -9.58
CA ASP A 298 -0.95 17.60 -9.16
C ASP A 298 -1.12 18.90 -9.99
N GLY A 299 -0.05 19.37 -10.69
CA GLY A 299 -0.05 20.58 -11.55
C GLY A 299 -0.43 20.28 -12.96
#